data_792bc022285a958648aefde0845ef708
#
_entry.id   792bc022285a958648aefde0845ef708
#
_cell.length_a   1.000
_cell.length_b   1.000
_cell.length_c   1.000
_cell.angle_alpha   90.00
_cell.angle_beta   90.00
_cell.angle_gamma   90.00
#
_symmetry.space_group_name_H-M   'P 1'
#
loop_
_entity.id
_entity.type
_entity.pdbx_description
1 polymer ?
#
loop_
_entity_poly.entity_id
_entity_poly.type
_entity_poly.pdbx_seq_one_letter_code
_entity_poly.pdbx_strand_id
1 'polypeptide(L)'
;TISGAGRFLKERKPGIRVIAGDPAGSIFAGYHRTGEKGEGAPYKVEGIGNDKLPGTLDFGVIDEFHTVSDRDAFHMARRLTREEGLFAGGSAGLIAALAVRVAADLDDPAALVVCILPDTGERYLSKVYNDEWLREHRLIEPDRITAMDMVLRKEHAAPAFISVAPETPVREALRLITGHDVSQLPVCAGEECVGSVLESSLMSRIIEDPSALDQHVADVMEAPFPVIESSLPMARIGRLLTRQCPAVLIRQEGALTGIITRYDMVRYLAT
;
A
#
# COMPACT_ATOMS: atom_id res chain seq x y z
N THR A 1 25.66 24.48 0.15
CA THR A 1 26.07 23.51 -0.89
C THR A 1 25.62 23.98 -2.25
N ILE A 2 24.29 24.08 -2.51
CA ILE A 2 23.74 24.36 -3.85
C ILE A 2 24.29 25.70 -4.45
N SER A 3 24.39 26.77 -3.65
CA SER A 3 24.91 28.05 -4.11
C SER A 3 26.37 27.98 -4.59
N GLY A 4 27.23 27.29 -3.80
CA GLY A 4 28.63 27.12 -4.16
C GLY A 4 28.83 26.19 -5.36
N ALA A 5 28.17 25.03 -5.34
CA ALA A 5 28.23 24.07 -6.44
C ALA A 5 27.62 24.66 -7.73
N GLY A 6 26.47 25.31 -7.63
CA GLY A 6 25.78 25.92 -8.77
C GLY A 6 26.63 27.01 -9.44
N ARG A 7 27.23 27.90 -8.64
CA ARG A 7 28.15 28.94 -9.14
C ARG A 7 29.34 28.33 -9.88
N PHE A 8 30.03 27.40 -9.25
CA PHE A 8 31.20 26.73 -9.84
C PHE A 8 30.85 25.98 -11.14
N LEU A 9 29.72 25.29 -11.16
CA LEU A 9 29.30 24.52 -12.34
C LEU A 9 28.92 25.46 -13.49
N LYS A 10 28.16 26.53 -13.21
CA LYS A 10 27.75 27.51 -14.24
C LYS A 10 28.93 28.30 -14.83
N GLU A 11 29.95 28.58 -14.03
CA GLU A 11 31.19 29.18 -14.54
C GLU A 11 31.90 28.29 -15.59
N ARG A 12 31.80 26.95 -15.44
CA ARG A 12 32.43 25.99 -16.35
C ARG A 12 31.53 25.51 -17.49
N LYS A 13 30.27 25.43 -17.23
CA LYS A 13 29.25 24.99 -18.18
C LYS A 13 28.00 25.87 -18.04
N PRO A 14 27.97 27.05 -18.71
CA PRO A 14 26.89 28.02 -18.54
C PRO A 14 25.47 27.46 -18.82
N GLY A 15 25.37 26.44 -19.66
CA GLY A 15 24.07 25.77 -19.98
C GLY A 15 23.63 24.70 -18.98
N ILE A 16 24.37 24.52 -17.86
CA ILE A 16 23.92 23.54 -16.85
C ILE A 16 22.69 24.06 -16.11
N ARG A 17 21.68 23.19 -15.93
CA ARG A 17 20.51 23.51 -15.11
C ARG A 17 20.78 23.10 -13.67
N VAL A 18 20.53 24.03 -12.75
CA VAL A 18 20.61 23.80 -11.30
C VAL A 18 19.19 23.80 -10.75
N ILE A 19 18.74 22.63 -10.33
CA ILE A 19 17.36 22.40 -9.88
C ILE A 19 17.39 22.12 -8.38
N ALA A 20 16.61 22.86 -7.61
CA ALA A 20 16.53 22.72 -6.16
C ALA A 20 15.23 21.99 -5.73
N GLY A 21 15.36 21.05 -4.81
CA GLY A 21 14.23 20.45 -4.09
C GLY A 21 13.93 21.22 -2.82
N ASP A 22 12.65 21.43 -2.54
CA ASP A 22 12.16 22.14 -1.37
C ASP A 22 11.03 21.36 -0.70
N PRO A 23 11.05 21.11 0.62
CA PRO A 23 9.96 20.40 1.27
C PRO A 23 8.68 21.21 1.24
N ALA A 24 7.55 20.50 1.14
CA ALA A 24 6.24 21.13 1.24
C ALA A 24 6.08 21.78 2.62
N GLY A 25 6.00 23.10 2.65
CA GLY A 25 6.00 23.91 3.88
C GLY A 25 7.21 24.84 4.04
N SER A 26 8.29 24.63 3.29
CA SER A 26 9.38 25.59 3.19
C SER A 26 8.99 26.79 2.32
N ILE A 27 9.65 27.93 2.55
CA ILE A 27 9.36 29.18 1.83
C ILE A 27 10.18 29.38 0.55
N PHE A 28 11.19 28.52 0.27
CA PHE A 28 12.18 28.82 -0.79
C PHE A 28 11.58 28.76 -2.19
N ALA A 29 10.80 27.74 -2.51
CA ALA A 29 10.13 27.61 -3.81
C ALA A 29 9.16 28.76 -4.07
N GLY A 30 8.41 29.18 -3.05
CA GLY A 30 7.54 30.35 -3.11
C GLY A 30 8.31 31.62 -3.36
N TYR A 31 9.33 31.87 -2.57
CA TYR A 31 10.19 33.06 -2.69
C TYR A 31 10.90 33.15 -4.05
N HIS A 32 11.45 32.04 -4.54
CA HIS A 32 12.11 32.01 -5.86
C HIS A 32 11.13 32.43 -6.97
N ARG A 33 9.88 32.04 -6.88
CA ARG A 33 8.85 32.36 -7.90
C ARG A 33 8.32 33.80 -7.82
N THR A 34 8.14 34.33 -6.61
CA THR A 34 7.41 35.59 -6.39
C THR A 34 8.31 36.75 -5.97
N GLY A 35 9.49 36.48 -5.42
CA GLY A 35 10.35 37.45 -4.75
C GLY A 35 9.85 37.88 -3.37
N GLU A 36 8.71 37.37 -2.92
CA GLU A 36 8.10 37.74 -1.65
C GLU A 36 8.23 36.60 -0.63
N LYS A 37 8.54 36.97 0.62
CA LYS A 37 8.63 36.02 1.71
C LYS A 37 7.21 35.60 2.13
N GLY A 38 6.85 34.35 1.83
CA GLY A 38 5.64 33.73 2.30
C GLY A 38 5.72 33.24 3.76
N GLU A 39 4.65 32.62 4.22
CA GLU A 39 4.61 31.94 5.50
C GLU A 39 4.99 30.45 5.32
N GLY A 40 5.86 29.94 6.20
CA GLY A 40 6.23 28.53 6.25
C GLY A 40 5.15 27.70 6.95
N ALA A 41 5.08 26.43 6.62
CA ALA A 41 4.24 25.42 7.30
C ALA A 41 5.11 24.28 7.83
N PRO A 42 4.65 23.53 8.85
CA PRO A 42 5.40 22.40 9.38
C PRO A 42 5.61 21.29 8.35
N TYR A 43 6.79 20.72 8.30
CA TYR A 43 7.14 19.52 7.53
C TYR A 43 8.07 18.64 8.37
N LYS A 44 8.34 17.41 7.92
CA LYS A 44 9.07 16.39 8.69
C LYS A 44 10.46 16.07 8.15
N VAL A 45 10.76 16.42 6.90
CA VAL A 45 12.09 16.23 6.32
C VAL A 45 13.07 17.18 6.99
N GLU A 46 14.16 16.65 7.53
CA GLU A 46 15.20 17.41 8.23
C GLU A 46 16.35 17.79 7.28
N GLY A 47 17.02 18.89 7.58
CA GLY A 47 18.26 19.30 6.90
C GLY A 47 18.08 20.03 5.57
N ILE A 48 16.85 20.26 5.12
CA ILE A 48 16.53 20.94 3.87
C ILE A 48 15.28 21.83 4.06
N GLY A 49 15.20 22.92 3.27
CA GLY A 49 14.13 23.91 3.44
C GLY A 49 14.32 24.81 4.66
N ASN A 50 13.52 25.84 4.81
CA ASN A 50 13.50 26.73 5.98
C ASN A 50 12.25 27.64 5.93
N ASP A 51 11.96 28.30 7.07
CA ASP A 51 11.00 29.39 7.24
C ASP A 51 11.66 30.77 7.19
N LYS A 52 13.00 30.81 7.01
CA LYS A 52 13.82 32.01 6.90
C LYS A 52 14.75 31.90 5.69
N LEU A 53 15.03 33.03 5.06
CA LEU A 53 15.96 33.10 3.94
C LEU A 53 17.40 33.16 4.50
N PRO A 54 18.22 32.10 4.35
CA PRO A 54 19.60 32.14 4.82
C PRO A 54 20.45 32.98 3.87
N GLY A 55 21.32 33.83 4.43
CA GLY A 55 22.21 34.68 3.64
C GLY A 55 23.24 33.91 2.77
N THR A 56 23.37 32.61 2.99
CA THR A 56 24.23 31.71 2.20
C THR A 56 23.54 31.10 0.99
N LEU A 57 22.21 31.27 0.85
CA LEU A 57 21.45 30.78 -0.30
C LEU A 57 21.39 31.86 -1.38
N ASP A 58 22.04 31.58 -2.48
CA ASP A 58 22.06 32.43 -3.67
C ASP A 58 21.02 31.90 -4.67
N PHE A 59 19.87 32.55 -4.74
CA PHE A 59 18.81 32.19 -5.65
C PHE A 59 19.17 32.43 -7.13
N GLY A 60 20.12 33.33 -7.42
CA GLY A 60 20.53 33.64 -8.78
C GLY A 60 21.27 32.51 -9.51
N VAL A 61 21.77 31.51 -8.78
CA VAL A 61 22.41 30.32 -9.39
C VAL A 61 21.44 29.13 -9.59
N ILE A 62 20.23 29.27 -9.12
CA ILE A 62 19.21 28.18 -9.15
C ILE A 62 18.20 28.51 -10.26
N ASP A 63 18.05 27.60 -11.20
CA ASP A 63 17.14 27.80 -12.33
C ASP A 63 15.70 27.46 -11.97
N GLU A 64 15.52 26.43 -11.13
CA GLU A 64 14.20 25.93 -10.76
C GLU A 64 14.16 25.47 -9.30
N PHE A 65 12.98 25.67 -8.67
CA PHE A 65 12.64 25.06 -7.39
C PHE A 65 11.40 24.17 -7.57
N HIS A 66 11.48 22.96 -7.07
CA HIS A 66 10.36 22.02 -7.06
C HIS A 66 10.03 21.57 -5.64
N THR A 67 8.76 21.62 -5.30
CA THR A 67 8.28 21.15 -4.01
C THR A 67 8.11 19.63 -4.02
N VAL A 68 8.56 18.99 -2.93
CA VAL A 68 8.43 17.54 -2.69
C VAL A 68 7.78 17.34 -1.33
N SER A 69 6.83 16.41 -1.24
CA SER A 69 6.15 16.09 0.00
C SER A 69 7.04 15.24 0.93
N ASP A 70 6.81 15.32 2.25
CA ASP A 70 7.45 14.43 3.23
C ASP A 70 7.25 12.95 2.89
N ARG A 71 6.05 12.61 2.41
CA ARG A 71 5.70 11.25 2.01
C ARG A 71 6.58 10.76 0.86
N ASP A 72 6.70 11.54 -0.20
CA ASP A 72 7.53 11.17 -1.36
C ASP A 72 9.00 11.07 -0.99
N ALA A 73 9.48 11.99 -0.14
CA ALA A 73 10.83 12.01 0.36
C ALA A 73 11.16 10.74 1.16
N PHE A 74 10.32 10.38 2.13
CA PHE A 74 10.58 9.20 2.99
C PHE A 74 10.37 7.89 2.26
N HIS A 75 9.40 7.82 1.36
CA HIS A 75 9.20 6.66 0.50
C HIS A 75 10.43 6.43 -0.39
N MET A 76 10.97 7.48 -1.01
CA MET A 76 12.16 7.38 -1.86
C MET A 76 13.41 7.01 -1.06
N ALA A 77 13.62 7.57 0.15
CA ALA A 77 14.75 7.19 1.01
C ALA A 77 14.72 5.68 1.32
N ARG A 78 13.54 5.14 1.62
CA ARG A 78 13.35 3.70 1.88
C ARG A 78 13.55 2.85 0.62
N ARG A 79 13.12 3.34 -0.55
CA ARG A 79 13.35 2.68 -1.84
C ARG A 79 14.84 2.61 -2.16
N LEU A 80 15.58 3.71 -2.04
CA LEU A 80 17.03 3.74 -2.23
C LEU A 80 17.73 2.70 -1.36
N THR A 81 17.30 2.57 -0.11
CA THR A 81 17.86 1.57 0.82
C THR A 81 17.57 0.13 0.38
N ARG A 82 16.34 -0.17 -0.03
CA ARG A 82 15.92 -1.53 -0.37
C ARG A 82 16.32 -1.97 -1.77
N GLU A 83 16.25 -1.05 -2.73
CA GLU A 83 16.42 -1.36 -4.15
C GLU A 83 17.87 -1.15 -4.61
N GLU A 84 18.57 -0.15 -4.02
CA GLU A 84 19.92 0.25 -4.44
C GLU A 84 21.00 0.02 -3.36
N GLY A 85 20.60 -0.41 -2.14
CA GLY A 85 21.54 -0.56 -1.03
C GLY A 85 22.07 0.76 -0.46
N LEU A 86 21.48 1.90 -0.83
CA LEU A 86 21.89 3.24 -0.38
C LEU A 86 21.10 3.63 0.86
N PHE A 87 21.73 3.47 2.03
CA PHE A 87 21.10 3.82 3.31
C PHE A 87 21.15 5.34 3.50
N ALA A 88 20.06 6.03 3.13
CA ALA A 88 19.99 7.48 2.95
C ALA A 88 19.01 8.16 3.91
N GLY A 89 19.26 9.42 4.26
CA GLY A 89 18.35 10.23 5.07
C GLY A 89 17.15 10.78 4.29
N GLY A 90 16.23 11.47 5.00
CA GLY A 90 15.00 12.01 4.41
C GLY A 90 15.26 13.07 3.33
N SER A 91 16.24 13.96 3.52
CA SER A 91 16.63 14.97 2.52
C SER A 91 17.24 14.34 1.27
N ALA A 92 18.00 13.25 1.41
CA ALA A 92 18.50 12.47 0.29
C ALA A 92 17.35 11.84 -0.51
N GLY A 93 16.33 11.30 0.19
CA GLY A 93 15.11 10.81 -0.45
C GLY A 93 14.35 11.90 -1.19
N LEU A 94 14.26 13.12 -0.63
CA LEU A 94 13.63 14.26 -1.27
C LEU A 94 14.31 14.59 -2.61
N ILE A 95 15.64 14.71 -2.60
CA ILE A 95 16.41 15.05 -3.79
C ILE A 95 16.36 13.93 -4.82
N ALA A 96 16.44 12.67 -4.41
CA ALA A 96 16.32 11.53 -5.33
C ALA A 96 14.93 11.45 -5.97
N ALA A 97 13.86 11.69 -5.21
CA ALA A 97 12.49 11.73 -5.76
C ALA A 97 12.34 12.83 -6.82
N LEU A 98 12.91 14.01 -6.55
CA LEU A 98 12.96 15.09 -7.53
C LEU A 98 13.78 14.71 -8.76
N ALA A 99 14.98 14.14 -8.58
CA ALA A 99 15.86 13.75 -9.67
C ALA A 99 15.19 12.74 -10.63
N VAL A 100 14.50 11.73 -10.10
CA VAL A 100 13.76 10.76 -10.90
C VAL A 100 12.64 11.44 -11.69
N ARG A 101 11.88 12.35 -11.05
CA ARG A 101 10.82 13.12 -11.72
C ARG A 101 11.37 13.98 -12.86
N VAL A 102 12.46 14.73 -12.59
CA VAL A 102 13.11 15.57 -13.61
C VAL A 102 13.66 14.73 -14.77
N ALA A 103 14.25 13.58 -14.48
CA ALA A 103 14.74 12.68 -15.52
C ALA A 103 13.62 12.14 -16.41
N ALA A 104 12.47 11.77 -15.80
CA ALA A 104 11.31 11.33 -16.55
C ALA A 104 10.70 12.44 -17.42
N ASP A 105 10.66 13.68 -16.91
CA ASP A 105 10.11 14.82 -17.65
C ASP A 105 11.02 15.25 -18.81
N LEU A 106 12.34 14.99 -18.71
CA LEU A 106 13.29 15.26 -19.80
C LEU A 106 13.10 14.32 -21.00
N ASP A 107 12.67 13.09 -20.75
CA ASP A 107 12.47 12.04 -21.75
C ASP A 107 13.64 11.92 -22.76
N ASP A 108 14.87 12.13 -22.27
CA ASP A 108 16.10 12.09 -23.07
C ASP A 108 17.06 11.05 -22.48
N PRO A 109 17.28 9.91 -23.16
CA PRO A 109 18.19 8.87 -22.67
C PRO A 109 19.65 9.28 -22.62
N ALA A 110 20.04 10.38 -23.27
CA ALA A 110 21.39 10.95 -23.24
C ALA A 110 21.56 11.98 -22.10
N ALA A 111 20.47 12.39 -21.43
CA ALA A 111 20.55 13.37 -20.35
C ALA A 111 21.24 12.78 -19.11
N LEU A 112 22.17 13.53 -18.54
CA LEU A 112 22.80 13.20 -17.27
C LEU A 112 22.19 14.05 -16.15
N VAL A 113 21.46 13.40 -15.23
CA VAL A 113 20.93 14.01 -14.02
C VAL A 113 21.79 13.57 -12.83
N VAL A 114 22.39 14.54 -12.13
CA VAL A 114 23.25 14.28 -10.96
C VAL A 114 22.57 14.86 -9.72
N CYS A 115 22.42 14.06 -8.67
CA CYS A 115 21.91 14.52 -7.39
C CYS A 115 22.89 14.18 -6.25
N ILE A 116 22.88 14.99 -5.20
CA ILE A 116 23.71 14.78 -4.01
C ILE A 116 22.83 14.19 -2.91
N LEU A 117 23.22 13.06 -2.36
CA LEU A 117 22.63 12.47 -1.16
C LEU A 117 23.41 12.96 0.05
N PRO A 118 22.88 13.93 0.84
CA PRO A 118 23.71 14.71 1.77
C PRO A 118 24.08 13.98 3.05
N ASP A 119 23.33 12.95 3.45
CA ASP A 119 23.56 12.18 4.68
C ASP A 119 23.08 10.73 4.59
N THR A 120 23.33 10.00 5.67
CA THR A 120 23.04 8.56 5.82
C THR A 120 21.82 8.33 6.71
N GLY A 121 21.26 7.10 6.64
CA GLY A 121 20.00 6.74 7.29
C GLY A 121 20.08 6.50 8.80
N GLU A 122 21.28 6.32 9.38
CA GLU A 122 21.44 5.92 10.80
C GLU A 122 20.77 6.88 11.78
N ARG A 123 20.76 8.18 11.45
CA ARG A 123 20.13 9.22 12.29
C ARG A 123 18.62 9.18 12.28
N TYR A 124 18.01 8.42 11.37
CA TYR A 124 16.57 8.43 11.08
C TYR A 124 15.91 7.08 11.33
N LEU A 125 16.57 6.16 12.04
CA LEU A 125 16.04 4.83 12.39
C LEU A 125 14.71 4.92 13.16
N SER A 126 14.56 5.92 14.03
CA SER A 126 13.34 6.14 14.81
C SER A 126 12.25 6.94 14.07
N LYS A 127 12.49 7.37 12.83
CA LYS A 127 11.59 8.21 12.02
C LYS A 127 11.37 7.61 10.64
N VAL A 128 12.22 7.93 9.66
CA VAL A 128 12.10 7.48 8.25
C VAL A 128 12.04 5.96 8.12
N TYR A 129 12.72 5.24 8.99
CA TYR A 129 12.81 3.77 9.00
C TYR A 129 11.97 3.10 10.08
N ASN A 130 11.12 3.85 10.77
CA ASN A 130 10.18 3.33 11.76
C ASN A 130 8.75 3.43 11.20
N ASP A 131 8.13 2.26 10.96
CA ASP A 131 6.79 2.18 10.37
C ASP A 131 5.71 2.76 11.29
N GLU A 132 5.83 2.58 12.61
CA GLU A 132 4.89 3.13 13.58
C GLU A 132 4.90 4.66 13.53
N TRP A 133 6.09 5.26 13.59
CA TRP A 133 6.24 6.70 13.47
C TRP A 133 5.68 7.24 12.14
N LEU A 134 5.92 6.55 11.03
CA LEU A 134 5.39 6.95 9.72
C LEU A 134 3.86 6.85 9.65
N ARG A 135 3.25 5.81 10.27
CA ARG A 135 1.78 5.67 10.36
C ARG A 135 1.16 6.79 11.21
N GLU A 136 1.71 7.07 12.38
CA GLU A 136 1.28 8.16 13.27
C GLU A 136 1.26 9.51 12.54
N HIS A 137 2.26 9.73 11.68
CA HIS A 137 2.37 10.97 10.90
C HIS A 137 1.69 10.89 9.52
N ARG A 138 0.99 9.81 9.18
CA ARG A 138 0.28 9.58 7.91
C ARG A 138 1.19 9.68 6.68
N LEU A 139 2.45 9.28 6.82
CA LEU A 139 3.49 9.36 5.80
C LEU A 139 3.66 8.07 5.00
N ILE A 140 3.20 6.94 5.53
CA ILE A 140 2.93 5.72 4.77
C ILE A 140 1.43 5.43 4.84
N GLU A 141 0.92 4.86 3.77
CA GLU A 141 -0.40 4.26 3.86
C GLU A 141 -0.35 3.13 4.89
N PRO A 142 -1.42 2.94 5.68
CA PRO A 142 -1.52 1.70 6.44
C PRO A 142 -1.21 0.57 5.46
N ASP A 143 -0.38 -0.38 5.90
CA ASP A 143 0.10 -1.50 5.08
C ASP A 143 -0.96 -1.88 4.08
N ARG A 144 -0.64 -1.84 2.80
CA ARG A 144 -1.52 -2.35 1.77
C ARG A 144 -1.50 -3.87 1.88
N ILE A 145 -1.96 -4.37 3.03
CA ILE A 145 -2.24 -5.78 3.16
C ILE A 145 -3.27 -6.07 2.09
N THR A 146 -2.86 -6.88 1.17
CA THR A 146 -3.70 -7.37 0.09
C THR A 146 -4.54 -8.57 0.56
N ALA A 147 -5.50 -8.94 -0.23
CA ALA A 147 -6.27 -10.16 -0.02
C ALA A 147 -5.34 -11.39 0.14
N MET A 148 -4.30 -11.49 -0.67
CA MET A 148 -3.34 -12.60 -0.60
C MET A 148 -2.53 -12.58 0.70
N ASP A 149 -2.06 -11.42 1.14
CA ASP A 149 -1.32 -11.31 2.41
C ASP A 149 -2.16 -11.79 3.60
N MET A 150 -3.48 -11.56 3.56
CA MET A 150 -4.39 -12.05 4.58
C MET A 150 -4.51 -13.57 4.57
N VAL A 151 -4.62 -14.17 3.39
CA VAL A 151 -4.70 -15.64 3.26
C VAL A 151 -3.41 -16.29 3.76
N LEU A 152 -2.25 -15.75 3.39
CA LEU A 152 -0.94 -16.25 3.80
C LEU A 152 -0.68 -16.13 5.31
N ARG A 153 -1.32 -15.16 5.97
CA ARG A 153 -1.22 -14.96 7.43
C ARG A 153 -2.18 -15.84 8.25
N LYS A 154 -3.10 -16.56 7.61
CA LYS A 154 -3.94 -17.53 8.33
C LYS A 154 -3.07 -18.62 8.93
N GLU A 155 -3.11 -18.74 10.25
CA GLU A 155 -2.51 -19.91 10.93
C GLU A 155 -3.21 -21.17 10.45
N HIS A 156 -2.45 -22.13 9.94
CA HIS A 156 -2.88 -23.28 9.16
C HIS A 156 -3.59 -24.34 10.02
N ALA A 157 -4.82 -24.08 10.44
CA ALA A 157 -5.68 -25.11 11.00
C ALA A 157 -6.60 -25.76 9.94
N ALA A 158 -6.84 -25.08 8.80
CA ALA A 158 -7.64 -25.58 7.69
C ALA A 158 -6.92 -25.32 6.35
N PRO A 159 -7.20 -26.09 5.28
CA PRO A 159 -6.76 -25.76 3.94
C PRO A 159 -7.13 -24.32 3.56
N ALA A 160 -6.25 -23.65 2.79
CA ALA A 160 -6.45 -22.25 2.40
C ALA A 160 -7.77 -22.00 1.65
N PHE A 161 -8.31 -23.03 1.00
CA PHE A 161 -9.56 -23.02 0.29
C PHE A 161 -10.25 -24.38 0.38
N ILE A 162 -11.48 -24.42 0.89
CA ILE A 162 -12.37 -25.59 0.94
C ILE A 162 -13.65 -25.20 0.25
N SER A 163 -14.11 -26.02 -0.67
CA SER A 163 -15.38 -25.84 -1.39
C SER A 163 -16.11 -27.17 -1.56
N VAL A 164 -17.37 -27.11 -1.92
CA VAL A 164 -18.19 -28.26 -2.29
C VAL A 164 -18.74 -28.09 -3.69
N ALA A 165 -19.04 -29.21 -4.36
CA ALA A 165 -19.74 -29.18 -5.64
C ALA A 165 -21.26 -29.04 -5.45
N PRO A 166 -21.99 -28.53 -6.44
CA PRO A 166 -23.47 -28.45 -6.37
C PRO A 166 -24.15 -29.79 -6.07
N GLU A 167 -23.58 -30.89 -6.55
CA GLU A 167 -24.11 -32.27 -6.40
C GLU A 167 -23.74 -32.91 -5.07
N THR A 168 -22.93 -32.24 -4.24
CA THR A 168 -22.53 -32.76 -2.92
C THR A 168 -23.76 -32.89 -2.01
N PRO A 169 -23.96 -34.01 -1.31
CA PRO A 169 -25.01 -34.13 -0.32
C PRO A 169 -24.85 -33.14 0.84
N VAL A 170 -25.93 -32.56 1.35
CA VAL A 170 -25.89 -31.61 2.49
C VAL A 170 -25.22 -32.21 3.70
N ARG A 171 -25.41 -33.51 3.96
CA ARG A 171 -24.71 -34.26 5.03
C ARG A 171 -23.19 -34.15 4.94
N GLU A 172 -22.62 -34.20 3.73
CA GLU A 172 -21.19 -34.11 3.52
C GLU A 172 -20.70 -32.69 3.69
N ALA A 173 -21.43 -31.68 3.21
CA ALA A 173 -21.14 -30.28 3.46
C ALA A 173 -21.05 -29.95 4.96
N LEU A 174 -22.00 -30.48 5.75
CA LEU A 174 -21.96 -30.35 7.22
C LEU A 174 -20.74 -31.02 7.86
N ARG A 175 -20.32 -32.19 7.35
CA ARG A 175 -19.10 -32.85 7.86
C ARG A 175 -17.84 -32.01 7.57
N LEU A 176 -17.78 -31.36 6.42
CA LEU A 176 -16.67 -30.46 6.08
C LEU A 176 -16.70 -29.21 6.97
N ILE A 177 -17.87 -28.60 7.19
CA ILE A 177 -18.04 -27.46 8.09
C ILE A 177 -17.52 -27.80 9.49
N THR A 178 -18.01 -28.90 10.08
CA THR A 178 -17.62 -29.29 11.44
C THR A 178 -16.20 -29.81 11.54
N GLY A 179 -15.71 -30.55 10.52
CA GLY A 179 -14.39 -31.14 10.51
C GLY A 179 -13.26 -30.12 10.35
N HIS A 180 -13.53 -28.99 9.71
CA HIS A 180 -12.55 -27.91 9.50
C HIS A 180 -12.83 -26.66 10.34
N ASP A 181 -13.81 -26.70 11.24
CA ASP A 181 -14.20 -25.59 12.11
C ASP A 181 -14.46 -24.29 11.31
N VAL A 182 -15.23 -24.41 10.24
CA VAL A 182 -15.65 -23.28 9.39
C VAL A 182 -17.15 -23.08 9.45
N SER A 183 -17.62 -21.84 9.28
CA SER A 183 -19.07 -21.53 9.34
C SER A 183 -19.71 -21.38 7.95
N GLN A 184 -18.93 -21.48 6.89
CA GLN A 184 -19.42 -21.36 5.51
C GLN A 184 -18.52 -22.07 4.51
N LEU A 185 -19.14 -22.55 3.42
CA LEU A 185 -18.45 -23.15 2.29
C LEU A 185 -18.90 -22.49 0.98
N PRO A 186 -17.99 -22.13 0.08
CA PRO A 186 -18.34 -21.82 -1.29
C PRO A 186 -18.76 -23.10 -2.03
N VAL A 187 -19.74 -22.95 -2.90
CA VAL A 187 -20.19 -23.99 -3.82
C VAL A 187 -19.60 -23.69 -5.18
N CYS A 188 -18.75 -24.59 -5.69
CA CYS A 188 -18.02 -24.39 -6.93
C CYS A 188 -18.36 -25.45 -7.97
N ALA A 189 -18.56 -24.99 -9.21
CA ALA A 189 -18.63 -25.83 -10.41
C ALA A 189 -17.37 -25.59 -11.23
N GLY A 190 -16.36 -26.46 -11.08
CA GLY A 190 -15.02 -26.20 -11.61
C GLY A 190 -14.36 -25.01 -10.92
N GLU A 191 -13.91 -24.02 -11.72
CA GLU A 191 -13.28 -22.80 -11.22
C GLU A 191 -14.24 -21.65 -10.89
N GLU A 192 -15.55 -21.85 -11.08
CA GLU A 192 -16.57 -20.84 -10.80
C GLU A 192 -17.29 -21.10 -9.48
N CYS A 193 -17.45 -20.08 -8.67
CA CYS A 193 -18.31 -20.10 -7.50
C CYS A 193 -19.75 -19.84 -7.94
N VAL A 194 -20.61 -20.83 -7.81
CA VAL A 194 -22.01 -20.79 -8.24
C VAL A 194 -22.99 -20.61 -7.08
N GLY A 195 -22.53 -20.76 -5.84
CA GLY A 195 -23.35 -20.61 -4.65
C GLY A 195 -22.53 -20.56 -3.38
N SER A 196 -23.20 -20.49 -2.25
CA SER A 196 -22.62 -20.58 -0.92
C SER A 196 -23.51 -21.36 0.03
N VAL A 197 -22.89 -21.93 1.06
CA VAL A 197 -23.59 -22.64 2.13
C VAL A 197 -23.15 -22.08 3.46
N LEU A 198 -24.08 -21.65 4.30
CA LEU A 198 -23.86 -21.18 5.65
C LEU A 198 -24.31 -22.24 6.66
N GLU A 199 -23.49 -22.49 7.69
CA GLU A 199 -23.82 -23.39 8.77
C GLU A 199 -25.20 -23.07 9.39
N SER A 200 -25.43 -21.79 9.70
CA SER A 200 -26.68 -21.32 10.32
C SER A 200 -27.90 -21.59 9.46
N SER A 201 -27.80 -21.42 8.15
CA SER A 201 -28.90 -21.65 7.21
C SER A 201 -29.20 -23.14 7.06
N LEU A 202 -28.15 -23.98 6.98
CA LEU A 202 -28.32 -25.44 6.94
C LEU A 202 -28.95 -25.96 8.22
N MET A 203 -28.49 -25.52 9.39
CA MET A 203 -29.04 -25.93 10.68
C MET A 203 -30.52 -25.59 10.79
N SER A 204 -30.93 -24.37 10.44
CA SER A 204 -32.34 -23.98 10.45
C SER A 204 -33.18 -24.87 9.55
N ARG A 205 -32.70 -25.13 8.33
CA ARG A 205 -33.43 -25.96 7.35
C ARG A 205 -33.55 -27.41 7.77
N ILE A 206 -32.50 -27.99 8.37
CA ILE A 206 -32.52 -29.40 8.85
C ILE A 206 -33.41 -29.55 10.08
N ILE A 207 -33.49 -28.54 10.94
CA ILE A 207 -34.40 -28.54 12.09
C ILE A 207 -35.87 -28.53 11.62
N GLU A 208 -36.17 -27.75 10.56
CA GLU A 208 -37.51 -27.69 9.96
C GLU A 208 -37.85 -28.95 9.17
N ASP A 209 -36.89 -29.47 8.39
CA ASP A 209 -37.05 -30.68 7.57
C ASP A 209 -35.76 -31.54 7.62
N PRO A 210 -35.73 -32.60 8.46
CA PRO A 210 -34.60 -33.52 8.53
C PRO A 210 -34.23 -34.22 7.21
N SER A 211 -35.15 -34.32 6.25
CA SER A 211 -34.89 -34.93 4.94
C SER A 211 -33.95 -34.06 4.09
N ALA A 212 -33.76 -32.78 4.43
CA ALA A 212 -32.79 -31.89 3.80
C ALA A 212 -31.34 -32.41 3.85
N LEU A 213 -31.02 -33.29 4.80
CA LEU A 213 -29.71 -33.93 4.88
C LEU A 213 -29.33 -34.76 3.64
N ASP A 214 -30.34 -35.33 2.98
CA ASP A 214 -30.15 -36.19 1.82
C ASP A 214 -30.34 -35.44 0.48
N GLN A 215 -30.68 -34.15 0.53
CA GLN A 215 -30.70 -33.25 -0.65
C GLN A 215 -29.31 -32.90 -1.12
N HIS A 216 -29.20 -32.41 -2.35
CA HIS A 216 -27.98 -31.86 -2.88
C HIS A 216 -27.78 -30.41 -2.41
N VAL A 217 -26.51 -29.98 -2.32
CA VAL A 217 -26.16 -28.59 -1.98
C VAL A 217 -26.82 -27.61 -2.93
N ALA A 218 -26.96 -27.94 -4.21
CA ALA A 218 -27.65 -27.13 -5.21
C ALA A 218 -29.07 -26.73 -4.84
N ASP A 219 -29.78 -27.60 -4.06
CA ASP A 219 -31.18 -27.37 -3.68
C ASP A 219 -31.34 -26.42 -2.48
N VAL A 220 -30.23 -26.17 -1.77
CA VAL A 220 -30.22 -25.44 -0.49
C VAL A 220 -29.24 -24.28 -0.46
N MET A 221 -28.36 -24.15 -1.47
CA MET A 221 -27.35 -23.09 -1.54
C MET A 221 -27.97 -21.71 -1.69
N GLU A 222 -27.25 -20.73 -1.19
CA GLU A 222 -27.53 -19.31 -1.33
C GLU A 222 -26.69 -18.70 -2.48
N ALA A 223 -26.82 -17.38 -2.68
CA ALA A 223 -26.04 -16.66 -3.68
C ALA A 223 -24.53 -16.86 -3.48
N PRO A 224 -23.73 -16.87 -4.56
CA PRO A 224 -22.30 -17.05 -4.46
C PRO A 224 -21.62 -15.89 -3.73
N PHE A 225 -20.51 -16.19 -3.05
CA PHE A 225 -19.67 -15.16 -2.47
C PHE A 225 -19.01 -14.32 -3.59
N PRO A 226 -18.85 -12.99 -3.39
CA PRO A 226 -18.10 -12.16 -4.32
C PRO A 226 -16.68 -12.67 -4.48
N VAL A 227 -16.21 -12.66 -5.73
CA VAL A 227 -14.81 -12.98 -6.06
C VAL A 227 -14.04 -11.69 -6.24
N ILE A 228 -12.87 -11.61 -5.62
CA ILE A 228 -11.97 -10.45 -5.67
C ILE A 228 -10.57 -10.87 -6.11
N GLU A 229 -9.82 -9.94 -6.69
CA GLU A 229 -8.42 -10.18 -7.07
C GLU A 229 -7.52 -10.23 -5.82
N SER A 230 -6.50 -11.07 -5.88
CA SER A 230 -5.51 -11.28 -4.81
C SER A 230 -4.79 -10.00 -4.39
N SER A 231 -4.66 -9.03 -5.28
CA SER A 231 -4.03 -7.72 -5.06
C SER A 231 -4.95 -6.67 -4.41
N LEU A 232 -6.25 -6.97 -4.20
CA LEU A 232 -7.19 -6.00 -3.64
C LEU A 232 -6.78 -5.60 -2.21
N PRO A 233 -6.65 -4.28 -1.90
CA PRO A 233 -6.29 -3.82 -0.58
C PRO A 233 -7.35 -4.15 0.47
N MET A 234 -6.89 -4.53 1.66
CA MET A 234 -7.69 -4.91 2.83
C MET A 234 -8.78 -3.89 3.20
N ALA A 235 -8.48 -2.59 3.11
CA ALA A 235 -9.45 -1.52 3.38
C ALA A 235 -10.68 -1.56 2.45
N ARG A 236 -10.55 -2.11 1.24
CA ARG A 236 -11.66 -2.33 0.31
C ARG A 236 -12.43 -3.60 0.64
N ILE A 237 -11.73 -4.66 1.07
CA ILE A 237 -12.35 -5.93 1.46
C ILE A 237 -13.31 -5.73 2.63
N GLY A 238 -12.92 -4.92 3.62
CA GLY A 238 -13.77 -4.62 4.78
C GLY A 238 -15.12 -3.98 4.44
N ARG A 239 -15.23 -3.31 3.29
CA ARG A 239 -16.50 -2.75 2.81
C ARG A 239 -17.41 -3.76 2.12
N LEU A 240 -16.85 -4.86 1.63
CA LEU A 240 -17.60 -5.95 1.00
C LEU A 240 -18.16 -6.91 2.04
N LEU A 241 -17.47 -7.07 3.17
CA LEU A 241 -17.86 -7.98 4.24
C LEU A 241 -18.98 -7.37 5.12
N THR A 242 -20.17 -7.84 4.92
CA THR A 242 -21.38 -7.40 5.64
C THR A 242 -22.01 -8.60 6.38
N ARG A 243 -23.14 -8.37 7.07
CA ARG A 243 -23.92 -9.49 7.66
C ARG A 243 -24.51 -10.40 6.59
N GLN A 244 -24.87 -9.84 5.43
CA GLN A 244 -25.43 -10.59 4.30
C GLN A 244 -24.35 -11.17 3.38
N CYS A 245 -23.14 -10.67 3.44
CA CYS A 245 -21.99 -11.18 2.70
C CYS A 245 -20.84 -11.47 3.69
N PRO A 246 -20.85 -12.64 4.36
CA PRO A 246 -19.90 -12.93 5.44
C PRO A 246 -18.50 -13.29 4.96
N ALA A 247 -18.32 -13.57 3.67
CA ALA A 247 -17.04 -13.97 3.08
C ALA A 247 -16.87 -13.43 1.66
N VAL A 248 -15.61 -13.32 1.22
CA VAL A 248 -15.22 -13.08 -0.17
C VAL A 248 -14.21 -14.14 -0.60
N LEU A 249 -14.24 -14.52 -1.86
CA LEU A 249 -13.28 -15.45 -2.47
C LEU A 249 -12.16 -14.70 -3.16
N ILE A 250 -10.97 -15.28 -3.16
CA ILE A 250 -9.79 -14.68 -3.77
C ILE A 250 -9.43 -15.45 -5.03
N ARG A 251 -9.27 -14.69 -6.11
CA ARG A 251 -8.77 -15.19 -7.39
C ARG A 251 -7.33 -14.71 -7.59
N GLN A 252 -6.47 -15.64 -7.99
CA GLN A 252 -5.11 -15.38 -8.42
C GLN A 252 -4.84 -16.16 -9.70
N GLU A 253 -4.36 -15.47 -10.75
CA GLU A 253 -4.05 -16.10 -12.04
C GLU A 253 -5.17 -16.97 -12.62
N GLY A 254 -6.42 -16.54 -12.40
CA GLY A 254 -7.62 -17.23 -12.88
C GLY A 254 -8.21 -18.25 -11.92
N ALA A 255 -7.45 -18.79 -10.97
CA ALA A 255 -7.89 -19.81 -10.01
C ALA A 255 -8.39 -19.21 -8.68
N LEU A 256 -9.35 -19.87 -8.04
CA LEU A 256 -9.78 -19.56 -6.67
C LEU A 256 -8.75 -20.13 -5.68
N THR A 257 -8.09 -19.26 -4.92
CA THR A 257 -6.94 -19.63 -4.07
C THR A 257 -7.21 -19.44 -2.58
N GLY A 258 -8.30 -18.78 -2.20
CA GLY A 258 -8.56 -18.51 -0.79
C GLY A 258 -9.93 -17.89 -0.53
N ILE A 259 -10.25 -17.79 0.75
CA ILE A 259 -11.45 -17.14 1.27
C ILE A 259 -11.05 -16.19 2.40
N ILE A 260 -11.64 -15.01 2.46
CA ILE A 260 -11.54 -14.10 3.61
C ILE A 260 -12.94 -13.91 4.19
N THR A 261 -13.03 -14.09 5.51
CA THR A 261 -14.28 -13.97 6.27
C THR A 261 -14.29 -12.72 7.13
N ARG A 262 -15.46 -12.39 7.68
CA ARG A 262 -15.57 -11.32 8.71
C ARG A 262 -14.73 -11.63 9.95
N TYR A 263 -14.59 -12.91 10.32
CA TYR A 263 -13.76 -13.33 11.45
C TYR A 263 -12.29 -12.98 11.21
N ASP A 264 -11.77 -13.26 10.01
CA ASP A 264 -10.39 -12.92 9.63
C ASP A 264 -10.15 -11.40 9.73
N MET A 265 -11.15 -10.59 9.31
CA MET A 265 -11.08 -9.13 9.44
C MET A 265 -11.01 -8.66 10.88
N VAL A 266 -11.89 -9.20 11.75
CA VAL A 266 -11.91 -8.84 13.17
C VAL A 266 -10.59 -9.22 13.84
N ARG A 267 -10.08 -10.42 13.56
CA ARG A 267 -8.79 -10.88 14.07
C ARG A 267 -7.64 -9.97 13.63
N TYR A 268 -7.61 -9.58 12.36
CA TYR A 268 -6.61 -8.66 11.81
C TYR A 268 -6.65 -7.27 12.48
N LEU A 269 -7.85 -6.73 12.72
CA LEU A 269 -8.01 -5.41 13.34
C LEU A 269 -7.72 -5.41 14.86
N ALA A 270 -7.69 -6.61 15.49
CA ALA A 270 -7.42 -6.77 16.91
C ALA A 270 -5.92 -7.01 17.23
N THR A 271 -5.09 -7.26 16.21
CA THR A 271 -3.62 -7.40 16.31
C THR A 271 -2.92 -6.12 15.91
#